data_ef64d6d78ece4ab60990a050f85d999b
#
_entry.id   ef64d6d78ece4ab60990a050f85d999b
#
_cell.length_a   1.000
_cell.length_b   1.000
_cell.length_c   1.000
_cell.angle_alpha   90.00
_cell.angle_beta   90.00
_cell.angle_gamma   90.00
#
_symmetry.space_group_name_H-M   'P 1'
#
loop_
_entity.id
_entity.type
_entity.pdbx_description
1 polymer ?
#
loop_
_entity_poly.entity_id
_entity_poly.type
_entity_poly.pdbx_seq_one_letter_code
_entity_poly.pdbx_strand_id
1 'polypeptide(L)'
;MKLSTKIIIALIAGGITGLLINLFAPGIFPELDKFVFTPLGKIFLNLINMLVVPIVFFSITLGTAGLGDPKKLGRIGLKTISYFLITTSIAIIIGLTLASVFQPGNVGEFDVTNVEYESEEAPPVSETLLNIIPTNPVKAFTEGNMLQIITFSIFVGFALTMLGNKTKGILNLIEQGNDMMMYLVNLVMKFAPYGTFGLIVSAVGSQGLDAIKAMGLYMIVVVLALLVHAIITYGGSIALIAKRNPLTFFKGFAPAMGVAFSTSSSNATLPISMSTAQKNLKVPESISSFVQPLGATINMDGTAIMQGVATIFIAQVFNVDLSLTQLITVVLTAVLASVGTAGVPGVGLIMLAMVLNSVNLPVEGIALIIGIDRLLDMTRTAVNITGDAACAVIVAETEAKKEAVKA
;
A
#
# COMPACT_ATOMS: atom_id res chain seq x y z
N MET A 1 -21.32 -15.47 0.78
CA MET A 1 -19.87 -15.66 0.60
C MET A 1 -19.14 -14.34 0.85
N LYS A 2 -18.00 -14.39 1.55
CA LYS A 2 -17.14 -13.20 1.76
C LYS A 2 -16.56 -12.73 0.42
N LEU A 3 -16.29 -11.44 0.29
CA LEU A 3 -15.70 -10.84 -0.94
C LEU A 3 -14.37 -11.50 -1.33
N SER A 4 -13.50 -11.74 -0.35
CA SER A 4 -12.23 -12.46 -0.55
C SER A 4 -12.43 -13.84 -1.21
N THR A 5 -13.40 -14.61 -0.73
CA THR A 5 -13.71 -15.94 -1.32
C THR A 5 -14.15 -15.81 -2.78
N LYS A 6 -14.96 -14.78 -3.09
CA LYS A 6 -15.40 -14.53 -4.48
C LYS A 6 -14.21 -14.17 -5.40
N ILE A 7 -13.27 -13.36 -4.92
CA ILE A 7 -12.07 -12.96 -5.67
C ILE A 7 -11.17 -14.19 -5.91
N ILE A 8 -10.94 -15.03 -4.89
CA ILE A 8 -10.13 -16.26 -5.03
C ILE A 8 -10.79 -17.23 -6.04
N ILE A 9 -12.11 -17.40 -5.97
CA ILE A 9 -12.82 -18.23 -6.97
C ILE A 9 -12.69 -17.64 -8.37
N ALA A 10 -12.83 -16.32 -8.51
CA ALA A 10 -12.69 -15.64 -9.79
C ALA A 10 -11.26 -15.79 -10.36
N LEU A 11 -10.23 -15.70 -9.52
CA LEU A 11 -8.84 -15.96 -9.90
C LEU A 11 -8.64 -17.39 -10.40
N ILE A 12 -9.08 -18.39 -9.63
CA ILE A 12 -8.92 -19.81 -10.00
C ILE A 12 -9.72 -20.10 -11.29
N ALA A 13 -10.98 -19.66 -11.36
CA ALA A 13 -11.82 -19.83 -12.52
C ALA A 13 -11.23 -19.11 -13.75
N GLY A 14 -10.73 -17.89 -13.58
CA GLY A 14 -10.05 -17.13 -14.64
C GLY A 14 -8.79 -17.81 -15.14
N GLY A 15 -7.95 -18.32 -14.23
CA GLY A 15 -6.75 -19.07 -14.59
C GLY A 15 -7.07 -20.35 -15.35
N ILE A 16 -8.04 -21.13 -14.89
CA ILE A 16 -8.49 -22.35 -15.58
C ILE A 16 -9.09 -22.00 -16.95
N THR A 17 -9.98 -21.01 -17.02
CA THR A 17 -10.63 -20.61 -18.29
C THR A 17 -9.59 -20.09 -19.27
N GLY A 18 -8.68 -19.21 -18.85
CA GLY A 18 -7.60 -18.69 -19.70
C GLY A 18 -6.71 -19.82 -20.23
N LEU A 19 -6.30 -20.76 -19.36
CA LEU A 19 -5.47 -21.88 -19.75
C LEU A 19 -6.19 -22.83 -20.72
N LEU A 20 -7.47 -23.14 -20.48
CA LEU A 20 -8.27 -23.98 -21.40
C LEU A 20 -8.41 -23.31 -22.77
N ILE A 21 -8.66 -22.01 -22.82
CA ILE A 21 -8.75 -21.27 -24.09
C ILE A 21 -7.39 -21.28 -24.79
N ASN A 22 -6.30 -21.00 -24.07
CA ASN A 22 -4.94 -21.01 -24.63
C ASN A 22 -4.58 -22.37 -25.24
N LEU A 23 -4.90 -23.49 -24.55
CA LEU A 23 -4.53 -24.83 -24.97
C LEU A 23 -5.45 -25.39 -26.08
N PHE A 24 -6.77 -25.17 -26.00
CA PHE A 24 -7.74 -25.87 -26.83
C PHE A 24 -8.44 -25.00 -27.87
N ALA A 25 -8.44 -23.66 -27.68
CA ALA A 25 -9.17 -22.75 -28.55
C ALA A 25 -8.45 -21.41 -28.80
N PRO A 26 -7.14 -21.40 -29.08
CA PRO A 26 -6.37 -20.15 -29.23
C PRO A 26 -6.90 -19.22 -30.32
N GLY A 27 -7.50 -19.77 -31.37
CA GLY A 27 -8.05 -18.98 -32.49
C GLY A 27 -9.29 -18.14 -32.11
N ILE A 28 -10.02 -18.49 -31.04
CA ILE A 28 -11.21 -17.76 -30.58
C ILE A 28 -10.83 -16.72 -29.51
N PHE A 29 -9.66 -16.88 -28.89
CA PHE A 29 -9.22 -16.04 -27.79
C PHE A 29 -9.21 -14.54 -28.13
N PRO A 30 -8.64 -14.07 -29.26
CA PRO A 30 -8.55 -12.64 -29.56
C PRO A 30 -9.92 -11.93 -29.60
N GLU A 31 -10.94 -12.59 -30.12
CA GLU A 31 -12.31 -12.05 -30.18
C GLU A 31 -12.95 -12.02 -28.79
N LEU A 32 -12.85 -13.11 -28.02
CA LEU A 32 -13.37 -13.16 -26.68
C LEU A 32 -12.66 -12.18 -25.75
N ASP A 33 -11.35 -12.04 -25.90
CA ASP A 33 -10.58 -11.09 -25.10
C ASP A 33 -11.00 -9.66 -25.40
N LYS A 34 -11.03 -9.29 -26.67
CA LYS A 34 -11.40 -7.95 -27.13
C LYS A 34 -12.80 -7.52 -26.68
N PHE A 35 -13.78 -8.41 -26.75
CA PHE A 35 -15.19 -8.05 -26.51
C PHE A 35 -15.70 -8.39 -25.11
N VAL A 36 -15.02 -9.27 -24.36
CA VAL A 36 -15.50 -9.74 -23.06
C VAL A 36 -14.47 -9.51 -21.95
N PHE A 37 -13.27 -10.13 -22.04
CA PHE A 37 -12.36 -10.19 -20.92
C PHE A 37 -11.64 -8.86 -20.69
N THR A 38 -11.05 -8.28 -21.72
CA THR A 38 -10.41 -6.96 -21.66
C THR A 38 -11.38 -5.86 -21.22
N PRO A 39 -12.62 -5.73 -21.74
CA PRO A 39 -13.56 -4.74 -21.23
C PRO A 39 -13.93 -4.90 -19.75
N LEU A 40 -14.14 -6.13 -19.27
CA LEU A 40 -14.42 -6.39 -17.86
C LEU A 40 -13.27 -5.91 -16.97
N GLY A 41 -12.04 -6.22 -17.37
CA GLY A 41 -10.84 -5.78 -16.66
C GLY A 41 -10.66 -4.26 -16.68
N LYS A 42 -10.77 -3.64 -17.85
CA LYS A 42 -10.60 -2.19 -18.05
C LYS A 42 -11.64 -1.38 -17.26
N ILE A 43 -12.91 -1.82 -17.24
CA ILE A 43 -13.94 -1.15 -16.43
C ILE A 43 -13.50 -1.14 -14.95
N PHE A 44 -13.01 -2.25 -14.42
CA PHE A 44 -12.58 -2.33 -13.04
C PHE A 44 -11.35 -1.44 -12.76
N LEU A 45 -10.34 -1.46 -13.62
CA LEU A 45 -9.17 -0.58 -13.52
C LEU A 45 -9.56 0.90 -13.60
N ASN A 46 -10.45 1.28 -14.52
CA ASN A 46 -10.94 2.65 -14.63
C ASN A 46 -11.69 3.09 -13.38
N LEU A 47 -12.48 2.20 -12.78
CA LEU A 47 -13.17 2.48 -11.51
C LEU A 47 -12.17 2.69 -10.35
N ILE A 48 -11.08 1.93 -10.30
CA ILE A 48 -9.99 2.17 -9.34
C ILE A 48 -9.34 3.53 -9.61
N ASN A 49 -8.90 3.79 -10.83
CA ASN A 49 -8.19 5.02 -11.18
C ASN A 49 -9.02 6.29 -10.91
N MET A 50 -10.32 6.24 -11.14
CA MET A 50 -11.24 7.34 -10.84
C MET A 50 -11.18 7.78 -9.36
N LEU A 51 -10.87 6.85 -8.45
CA LEU A 51 -10.83 7.11 -7.02
C LEU A 51 -9.47 7.61 -6.52
N VAL A 52 -8.39 7.47 -7.30
CA VAL A 52 -7.01 7.73 -6.85
C VAL A 52 -6.86 9.16 -6.33
N VAL A 53 -7.11 10.16 -7.17
CA VAL A 53 -6.90 11.57 -6.81
C VAL A 53 -7.77 12.00 -5.62
N PRO A 54 -9.09 11.78 -5.62
CA PRO A 54 -9.94 12.19 -4.51
C PRO A 54 -9.58 11.50 -3.18
N ILE A 55 -9.33 10.18 -3.19
CA ILE A 55 -9.02 9.46 -1.95
C ILE A 55 -7.70 9.90 -1.36
N VAL A 56 -6.68 10.12 -2.20
CA VAL A 56 -5.37 10.63 -1.76
C VAL A 56 -5.54 11.98 -1.07
N PHE A 57 -6.28 12.90 -1.68
CA PHE A 57 -6.50 14.22 -1.08
C PHE A 57 -7.21 14.14 0.28
N PHE A 58 -8.36 13.48 0.34
CA PHE A 58 -9.15 13.41 1.59
C PHE A 58 -8.40 12.63 2.68
N SER A 59 -7.87 11.45 2.35
CA SER A 59 -7.22 10.59 3.35
C SER A 59 -5.93 11.22 3.91
N ILE A 60 -5.07 11.80 3.06
CA ILE A 60 -3.83 12.41 3.52
C ILE A 60 -4.10 13.70 4.31
N THR A 61 -5.09 14.50 3.87
CA THR A 61 -5.51 15.69 4.62
C THR A 61 -5.99 15.30 6.02
N LEU A 62 -6.84 14.27 6.13
CA LEU A 62 -7.32 13.77 7.43
C LEU A 62 -6.21 13.17 8.27
N GLY A 63 -5.36 12.32 7.67
CA GLY A 63 -4.21 11.74 8.36
C GLY A 63 -3.33 12.81 8.98
N THR A 64 -3.02 13.86 8.21
CA THR A 64 -2.22 15.00 8.68
C THR A 64 -2.96 15.82 9.74
N ALA A 65 -4.25 16.10 9.55
CA ALA A 65 -5.06 16.82 10.54
C ALA A 65 -5.23 16.02 11.85
N GLY A 66 -5.32 14.69 11.76
CA GLY A 66 -5.43 13.77 12.90
C GLY A 66 -4.16 13.66 13.74
N LEU A 67 -3.00 14.18 13.28
CA LEU A 67 -1.78 14.27 14.07
C LEU A 67 -1.95 15.17 15.31
N GLY A 68 -3.01 15.96 15.36
CA GLY A 68 -3.54 16.59 16.58
C GLY A 68 -2.77 17.80 17.07
N ASP A 69 -3.14 18.23 18.28
CA ASP A 69 -2.55 19.38 18.97
C ASP A 69 -1.01 19.27 19.02
N PRO A 70 -0.26 20.28 18.48
CA PRO A 70 1.21 20.33 18.53
C PRO A 70 1.80 20.11 19.93
N LYS A 71 1.03 20.45 20.97
CA LYS A 71 1.44 20.22 22.38
C LYS A 71 1.31 18.76 22.81
N LYS A 72 0.33 18.02 22.28
CA LYS A 72 0.18 16.56 22.49
C LYS A 72 1.11 15.74 21.60
N LEU A 73 1.45 16.29 20.43
CA LEU A 73 2.42 15.68 19.51
C LEU A 73 3.82 15.58 20.08
N GLY A 74 4.19 16.37 21.03
CA GLY A 74 5.43 16.36 21.77
C GLY A 74 6.46 15.28 21.35
N ARG A 75 7.25 14.84 22.27
CA ARG A 75 8.31 13.85 22.06
C ARG A 75 7.80 12.46 21.61
N ILE A 76 6.62 12.02 22.10
CA ILE A 76 6.05 10.71 21.74
C ILE A 76 5.61 10.72 20.27
N GLY A 77 4.92 11.76 19.85
CA GLY A 77 4.48 11.91 18.46
C GLY A 77 5.65 11.95 17.48
N LEU A 78 6.67 12.75 17.78
CA LEU A 78 7.87 12.83 16.93
C LEU A 78 8.57 11.47 16.83
N LYS A 79 8.74 10.73 17.93
CA LYS A 79 9.33 9.39 17.92
C LYS A 79 8.51 8.43 17.07
N THR A 80 7.19 8.46 17.22
CA THR A 80 6.26 7.59 16.50
C THR A 80 6.30 7.84 14.99
N ILE A 81 6.17 9.10 14.59
CA ILE A 81 6.21 9.48 13.17
C ILE A 81 7.58 9.17 12.56
N SER A 82 8.67 9.52 13.25
CA SER A 82 10.02 9.21 12.75
C SER A 82 10.24 7.70 12.59
N TYR A 83 9.75 6.90 13.53
CA TYR A 83 9.84 5.45 13.43
C TYR A 83 9.08 4.94 12.19
N PHE A 84 7.83 5.34 12.01
CA PHE A 84 7.02 4.91 10.87
C PHE A 84 7.62 5.33 9.52
N LEU A 85 8.06 6.58 9.37
CA LEU A 85 8.69 7.04 8.12
C LEU A 85 9.99 6.26 7.82
N ILE A 86 10.80 5.96 8.82
CA ILE A 86 12.03 5.18 8.66
C ILE A 86 11.70 3.73 8.28
N THR A 87 10.77 3.08 8.99
CA THR A 87 10.42 1.69 8.70
C THR A 87 9.76 1.53 7.33
N THR A 88 8.90 2.47 6.92
CA THR A 88 8.30 2.48 5.59
C THR A 88 9.35 2.70 4.50
N SER A 89 10.33 3.59 4.73
CA SER A 89 11.44 3.76 3.79
C SER A 89 12.28 2.48 3.64
N ILE A 90 12.58 1.81 4.75
CA ILE A 90 13.29 0.51 4.72
C ILE A 90 12.43 -0.56 4.02
N ALA A 91 11.13 -0.58 4.30
CA ALA A 91 10.19 -1.54 3.72
C ALA A 91 10.17 -1.49 2.19
N ILE A 92 10.01 -0.29 1.62
CA ILE A 92 9.98 -0.15 0.16
C ILE A 92 11.35 -0.44 -0.47
N ILE A 93 12.46 -0.06 0.17
CA ILE A 93 13.81 -0.39 -0.31
C ILE A 93 14.03 -1.91 -0.33
N ILE A 94 13.58 -2.63 0.70
CA ILE A 94 13.60 -4.10 0.71
C ILE A 94 12.78 -4.66 -0.46
N GLY A 95 11.56 -4.13 -0.69
CA GLY A 95 10.70 -4.54 -1.80
C GLY A 95 11.36 -4.34 -3.16
N LEU A 96 11.86 -3.13 -3.43
CA LEU A 96 12.58 -2.79 -4.67
C LEU A 96 13.81 -3.68 -4.86
N THR A 97 14.62 -3.86 -3.81
CA THR A 97 15.86 -4.65 -3.89
C THR A 97 15.57 -6.11 -4.19
N LEU A 98 14.64 -6.75 -3.47
CA LEU A 98 14.34 -8.17 -3.70
C LEU A 98 13.69 -8.37 -5.07
N ALA A 99 12.82 -7.49 -5.53
CA ALA A 99 12.24 -7.58 -6.86
C ALA A 99 13.29 -7.40 -7.97
N SER A 100 14.27 -6.52 -7.78
CA SER A 100 15.38 -6.35 -8.72
C SER A 100 16.32 -7.58 -8.75
N VAL A 101 16.50 -8.25 -7.61
CA VAL A 101 17.35 -9.47 -7.53
C VAL A 101 16.64 -10.69 -8.12
N PHE A 102 15.38 -10.91 -7.75
CA PHE A 102 14.63 -12.10 -8.20
C PHE A 102 13.97 -11.95 -9.56
N GLN A 103 13.85 -10.73 -10.07
CA GLN A 103 13.33 -10.39 -11.40
C GLN A 103 12.02 -11.14 -11.77
N PRO A 104 10.97 -11.01 -10.95
CA PRO A 104 9.74 -11.79 -11.14
C PRO A 104 9.00 -11.47 -12.45
N GLY A 105 9.19 -10.28 -13.01
CA GLY A 105 8.57 -9.88 -14.28
C GLY A 105 9.28 -10.41 -15.52
N ASN A 106 10.54 -10.89 -15.39
CA ASN A 106 11.30 -11.46 -16.50
C ASN A 106 11.00 -12.97 -16.72
N VAL A 107 10.12 -13.53 -15.89
CA VAL A 107 9.70 -14.94 -16.02
C VAL A 107 8.49 -15.03 -16.95
N GLY A 108 8.72 -15.16 -18.25
CA GLY A 108 7.71 -15.23 -19.28
C GLY A 108 7.83 -14.07 -20.29
N GLU A 109 7.45 -14.35 -21.51
CA GLU A 109 7.33 -13.32 -22.55
C GLU A 109 5.91 -12.73 -22.46
N PHE A 110 5.79 -11.53 -21.88
CA PHE A 110 4.51 -10.84 -21.82
C PHE A 110 4.29 -10.08 -23.14
N ASP A 111 3.24 -10.44 -23.87
CA ASP A 111 2.83 -9.66 -25.05
C ASP A 111 2.15 -8.36 -24.59
N VAL A 112 2.93 -7.31 -24.52
CA VAL A 112 2.49 -5.97 -24.16
C VAL A 112 2.33 -5.05 -25.38
N THR A 113 2.33 -5.60 -26.59
CA THR A 113 2.32 -4.83 -27.85
C THR A 113 1.09 -3.94 -28.02
N ASN A 114 0.01 -4.17 -27.28
CA ASN A 114 -1.21 -3.36 -27.33
C ASN A 114 -1.25 -2.24 -26.27
N VAL A 115 -0.20 -2.05 -25.49
CA VAL A 115 -0.09 -0.95 -24.53
C VAL A 115 0.88 0.08 -25.11
N GLU A 116 0.35 1.19 -25.61
CA GLU A 116 1.16 2.33 -26.02
C GLU A 116 1.82 2.93 -24.77
N TYR A 117 3.08 2.61 -24.56
CA TYR A 117 3.91 3.20 -23.52
C TYR A 117 5.07 3.96 -24.19
N GLU A 118 5.03 5.28 -24.09
CA GLU A 118 6.18 6.13 -24.42
C GLU A 118 7.01 6.36 -23.14
N SER A 119 8.25 5.87 -23.12
CA SER A 119 9.14 6.12 -22.02
C SER A 119 9.59 7.59 -22.05
N GLU A 120 9.14 8.37 -21.09
CA GLU A 120 9.67 9.72 -20.90
C GLU A 120 10.99 9.66 -20.13
N GLU A 121 11.97 10.47 -20.55
CA GLU A 121 13.21 10.63 -19.78
C GLU A 121 12.88 11.18 -18.38
N ALA A 122 13.36 10.49 -17.34
CA ALA A 122 13.14 10.93 -15.98
C ALA A 122 13.84 12.27 -15.71
N PRO A 123 13.14 13.26 -15.14
CA PRO A 123 13.78 14.53 -14.78
C PRO A 123 14.88 14.29 -13.71
N PRO A 124 15.85 15.18 -13.61
CA PRO A 124 16.88 15.10 -12.56
C PRO A 124 16.27 15.06 -11.14
N VAL A 125 16.93 14.37 -10.20
CA VAL A 125 16.46 14.26 -8.80
C VAL A 125 16.18 15.63 -8.17
N SER A 126 17.04 16.63 -8.45
CA SER A 126 16.86 18.00 -7.96
C SER A 126 15.58 18.66 -8.47
N GLU A 127 15.23 18.42 -9.72
CA GLU A 127 14.00 18.94 -10.33
C GLU A 127 12.77 18.22 -9.77
N THR A 128 12.83 16.89 -9.60
CA THR A 128 11.79 16.12 -8.93
C THR A 128 11.52 16.64 -7.53
N LEU A 129 12.56 16.90 -6.73
CA LEU A 129 12.43 17.44 -5.38
C LEU A 129 11.84 18.87 -5.35
N LEU A 130 12.22 19.74 -6.28
CA LEU A 130 11.65 21.08 -6.39
C LEU A 130 10.18 21.03 -6.83
N ASN A 131 9.85 20.13 -7.76
CA ASN A 131 8.51 19.96 -8.30
C ASN A 131 7.54 19.25 -7.35
N ILE A 132 7.99 18.81 -6.17
CA ILE A 132 7.08 18.30 -5.12
C ILE A 132 6.09 19.37 -4.66
N ILE A 133 6.50 20.65 -4.67
CA ILE A 133 5.64 21.77 -4.25
C ILE A 133 4.86 22.29 -5.47
N PRO A 134 3.51 22.18 -5.48
CA PRO A 134 2.72 22.64 -6.62
C PRO A 134 2.71 24.16 -6.73
N THR A 135 2.97 24.70 -7.91
CA THR A 135 2.71 26.11 -8.21
C THR A 135 1.22 26.39 -8.39
N ASN A 136 0.45 25.39 -8.79
CA ASN A 136 -1.00 25.43 -8.91
C ASN A 136 -1.61 24.09 -8.49
N PRO A 137 -2.20 23.98 -7.29
CA PRO A 137 -2.80 22.74 -6.82
C PRO A 137 -3.89 22.19 -7.76
N VAL A 138 -4.73 23.06 -8.34
CA VAL A 138 -5.81 22.61 -9.23
C VAL A 138 -5.25 21.94 -10.47
N LYS A 139 -4.16 22.49 -11.02
CA LYS A 139 -3.45 21.86 -12.14
C LYS A 139 -2.89 20.48 -11.74
N ALA A 140 -2.29 20.37 -10.55
CA ALA A 140 -1.81 19.09 -10.04
C ALA A 140 -2.93 18.03 -9.95
N PHE A 141 -4.13 18.43 -9.52
CA PHE A 141 -5.30 17.53 -9.47
C PHE A 141 -5.75 17.08 -10.86
N THR A 142 -5.80 17.99 -11.86
CA THR A 142 -6.27 17.66 -13.21
C THR A 142 -5.26 16.82 -13.99
N GLU A 143 -3.97 17.02 -13.75
CA GLU A 143 -2.88 16.26 -14.36
C GLU A 143 -2.55 14.95 -13.61
N GLY A 144 -3.11 14.78 -12.40
CA GLY A 144 -2.84 13.59 -11.59
C GLY A 144 -1.42 13.55 -11.00
N ASN A 145 -0.75 14.71 -10.83
CA ASN A 145 0.60 14.76 -10.27
C ASN A 145 0.57 14.43 -8.77
N MET A 146 0.85 13.16 -8.46
CA MET A 146 0.64 12.60 -7.13
C MET A 146 1.50 13.23 -6.05
N LEU A 147 2.80 13.48 -6.31
CA LEU A 147 3.68 14.12 -5.33
C LEU A 147 3.17 15.51 -4.95
N GLN A 148 2.72 16.29 -5.93
CA GLN A 148 2.17 17.62 -5.71
C GLN A 148 0.82 17.57 -4.96
N ILE A 149 -0.05 16.61 -5.30
CA ILE A 149 -1.34 16.41 -4.62
C ILE A 149 -1.11 16.05 -3.16
N ILE A 150 -0.20 15.11 -2.87
CA ILE A 150 0.16 14.69 -1.51
C ILE A 150 0.69 15.88 -0.71
N THR A 151 1.65 16.62 -1.28
CA THR A 151 2.25 17.79 -0.62
C THR A 151 1.18 18.83 -0.28
N PHE A 152 0.32 19.18 -1.24
CA PHE A 152 -0.78 20.12 -0.98
C PHE A 152 -1.74 19.60 0.10
N SER A 153 -2.07 18.32 0.09
CA SER A 153 -2.94 17.68 1.10
C SER A 153 -2.34 17.77 2.51
N ILE A 154 -1.02 17.56 2.64
CA ILE A 154 -0.30 17.73 3.91
C ILE A 154 -0.38 19.18 4.40
N PHE A 155 -0.16 20.17 3.51
CA PHE A 155 -0.29 21.59 3.88
C PHE A 155 -1.72 21.94 4.32
N VAL A 156 -2.75 21.43 3.63
CA VAL A 156 -4.15 21.64 4.01
C VAL A 156 -4.44 21.01 5.37
N GLY A 157 -4.03 19.75 5.61
CA GLY A 157 -4.20 19.07 6.89
C GLY A 157 -3.49 19.78 8.03
N PHE A 158 -2.28 20.26 7.81
CA PHE A 158 -1.54 21.08 8.77
C PHE A 158 -2.27 22.41 9.08
N ALA A 159 -2.75 23.11 8.06
CA ALA A 159 -3.52 24.35 8.24
C ALA A 159 -4.80 24.10 9.04
N LEU A 160 -5.53 23.01 8.79
CA LEU A 160 -6.73 22.63 9.55
C LEU A 160 -6.39 22.41 11.03
N THR A 161 -5.27 21.73 11.32
CA THR A 161 -4.79 21.53 12.69
C THR A 161 -4.46 22.85 13.38
N MET A 162 -3.72 23.73 12.71
CA MET A 162 -3.28 25.00 13.28
C MET A 162 -4.42 26.01 13.50
N LEU A 163 -5.39 26.04 12.62
CA LEU A 163 -6.56 26.94 12.73
C LEU A 163 -7.64 26.40 13.67
N GLY A 164 -7.67 25.11 13.93
CA GLY A 164 -8.54 24.44 14.89
C GLY A 164 -10.01 24.79 14.70
N ASN A 165 -10.65 25.36 15.72
CA ASN A 165 -12.09 25.66 15.70
C ASN A 165 -12.53 26.58 14.56
N LYS A 166 -11.66 27.42 14.02
CA LYS A 166 -12.00 28.32 12.90
C LYS A 166 -12.30 27.57 11.60
N THR A 167 -11.74 26.39 11.45
CA THR A 167 -11.86 25.56 10.23
C THR A 167 -12.62 24.26 10.47
N LYS A 168 -13.31 24.13 11.60
CA LYS A 168 -14.06 22.91 11.96
C LYS A 168 -15.07 22.49 10.89
N GLY A 169 -15.72 23.43 10.23
CA GLY A 169 -16.63 23.13 9.12
C GLY A 169 -15.92 22.49 7.92
N ILE A 170 -14.73 22.98 7.58
CA ILE A 170 -13.91 22.40 6.49
C ILE A 170 -13.42 21.02 6.89
N LEU A 171 -12.94 20.83 8.12
CA LEU A 171 -12.51 19.51 8.60
C LEU A 171 -13.65 18.49 8.50
N ASN A 172 -14.86 18.84 8.98
CA ASN A 172 -16.03 17.97 8.86
C ASN A 172 -16.37 17.65 7.38
N LEU A 173 -16.20 18.61 6.46
CA LEU A 173 -16.41 18.38 5.03
C LEU A 173 -15.37 17.38 4.47
N ILE A 174 -14.11 17.50 4.88
CA ILE A 174 -13.05 16.58 4.50
C ILE A 174 -13.32 15.16 5.07
N GLU A 175 -13.79 15.05 6.32
CA GLU A 175 -14.22 13.79 6.92
C GLU A 175 -15.34 13.14 6.12
N GLN A 176 -16.40 13.88 5.81
CA GLN A 176 -17.53 13.41 5.00
C GLN A 176 -17.07 13.03 3.58
N GLY A 177 -16.16 13.80 2.99
CA GLY A 177 -15.54 13.47 1.70
C GLY A 177 -14.76 12.16 1.74
N ASN A 178 -13.98 11.93 2.79
CA ASN A 178 -13.28 10.67 3.00
C ASN A 178 -14.26 9.49 3.17
N ASP A 179 -15.30 9.64 3.98
CA ASP A 179 -16.33 8.61 4.18
C ASP A 179 -17.02 8.26 2.86
N MET A 180 -17.33 9.26 2.04
CA MET A 180 -17.88 9.07 0.70
C MET A 180 -16.92 8.30 -0.20
N MET A 181 -15.62 8.64 -0.19
CA MET A 181 -14.61 7.90 -0.97
C MET A 181 -14.48 6.46 -0.47
N MET A 182 -14.49 6.23 0.84
CA MET A 182 -14.44 4.88 1.41
C MET A 182 -15.67 4.04 1.02
N TYR A 183 -16.85 4.65 0.96
CA TYR A 183 -18.05 3.98 0.43
C TYR A 183 -17.87 3.60 -1.05
N LEU A 184 -17.33 4.52 -1.88
CA LEU A 184 -17.08 4.26 -3.30
C LEU A 184 -16.01 3.16 -3.49
N VAL A 185 -14.93 3.15 -2.70
CA VAL A 185 -13.96 2.03 -2.71
C VAL A 185 -14.65 0.70 -2.43
N ASN A 186 -15.48 0.63 -1.39
CA ASN A 186 -16.22 -0.57 -1.06
C ASN A 186 -17.20 -0.99 -2.18
N LEU A 187 -17.79 -0.01 -2.88
CA LEU A 187 -18.65 -0.26 -4.03
C LEU A 187 -17.85 -0.84 -5.21
N VAL A 188 -16.74 -0.19 -5.57
CA VAL A 188 -15.82 -0.64 -6.64
C VAL A 188 -15.28 -2.05 -6.33
N MET A 189 -14.91 -2.31 -5.08
CA MET A 189 -14.43 -3.63 -4.67
C MET A 189 -15.47 -4.75 -4.83
N LYS A 190 -16.78 -4.44 -4.90
CA LYS A 190 -17.81 -5.46 -5.25
C LYS A 190 -17.67 -5.94 -6.70
N PHE A 191 -17.10 -5.12 -7.59
CA PHE A 191 -16.80 -5.49 -8.98
C PHE A 191 -15.47 -6.25 -9.11
N ALA A 192 -14.62 -6.24 -8.07
CA ALA A 192 -13.31 -6.90 -8.11
C ALA A 192 -13.35 -8.36 -8.58
N PRO A 193 -14.29 -9.24 -8.19
CA PRO A 193 -14.33 -10.60 -8.71
C PRO A 193 -14.49 -10.66 -10.23
N TYR A 194 -15.31 -9.80 -10.82
CA TYR A 194 -15.54 -9.75 -12.26
C TYR A 194 -14.33 -9.18 -13.02
N GLY A 195 -13.77 -8.08 -12.50
CA GLY A 195 -12.54 -7.50 -13.03
C GLY A 195 -11.37 -8.49 -12.95
N THR A 196 -11.16 -9.12 -11.78
CA THR A 196 -10.12 -10.15 -11.59
C THR A 196 -10.30 -11.30 -12.59
N PHE A 197 -11.51 -11.83 -12.75
CA PHE A 197 -11.78 -12.90 -13.73
C PHE A 197 -11.36 -12.46 -15.13
N GLY A 198 -11.84 -11.30 -15.62
CA GLY A 198 -11.52 -10.80 -16.96
C GLY A 198 -10.01 -10.61 -17.16
N LEU A 199 -9.32 -9.95 -16.21
CA LEU A 199 -7.89 -9.68 -16.29
C LEU A 199 -7.04 -10.97 -16.28
N ILE A 200 -7.41 -11.95 -15.45
CA ILE A 200 -6.68 -13.22 -15.36
C ILE A 200 -6.93 -14.08 -16.61
N VAL A 201 -8.17 -14.12 -17.12
CA VAL A 201 -8.44 -14.82 -18.40
C VAL A 201 -7.64 -14.20 -19.54
N SER A 202 -7.58 -12.86 -19.61
CA SER A 202 -6.81 -12.14 -20.62
C SER A 202 -5.33 -12.47 -20.51
N ALA A 203 -4.73 -12.37 -19.33
CA ALA A 203 -3.31 -12.64 -19.09
C ALA A 203 -2.94 -14.11 -19.34
N VAL A 204 -3.70 -15.06 -18.79
CA VAL A 204 -3.41 -16.50 -18.92
C VAL A 204 -3.80 -17.02 -20.30
N GLY A 205 -4.87 -16.47 -20.90
CA GLY A 205 -5.31 -16.82 -22.24
C GLY A 205 -4.31 -16.42 -23.33
N SER A 206 -3.63 -15.28 -23.16
CA SER A 206 -2.59 -14.84 -24.09
C SER A 206 -1.27 -15.57 -23.89
N GLN A 207 -0.86 -15.86 -22.64
CA GLN A 207 0.50 -16.28 -22.29
C GLN A 207 0.59 -17.68 -21.66
N GLY A 208 -0.54 -18.30 -21.38
CA GLY A 208 -0.57 -19.66 -20.84
C GLY A 208 0.08 -19.77 -19.43
N LEU A 209 0.91 -20.81 -19.28
CA LEU A 209 1.55 -21.12 -17.99
C LEU A 209 2.58 -20.09 -17.52
N ASP A 210 3.15 -19.28 -18.40
CA ASP A 210 4.21 -18.34 -18.04
C ASP A 210 3.64 -17.15 -17.26
N ALA A 211 2.40 -16.71 -17.53
CA ALA A 211 1.69 -15.76 -16.69
C ALA A 211 1.52 -16.29 -15.25
N ILE A 212 1.14 -17.56 -15.11
CA ILE A 212 0.94 -18.19 -13.78
C ILE A 212 2.27 -18.28 -13.01
N LYS A 213 3.38 -18.61 -13.69
CA LYS A 213 4.71 -18.67 -13.07
C LYS A 213 5.16 -17.28 -12.59
N ALA A 214 5.00 -16.25 -13.43
CA ALA A 214 5.36 -14.88 -13.08
C ALA A 214 4.57 -14.36 -11.88
N MET A 215 3.24 -14.56 -11.85
CA MET A 215 2.39 -14.22 -10.72
C MET A 215 2.79 -14.98 -9.45
N GLY A 216 3.12 -16.26 -9.57
CA GLY A 216 3.61 -17.10 -8.47
C GLY A 216 4.93 -16.59 -7.90
N LEU A 217 5.90 -16.25 -8.77
CA LEU A 217 7.19 -15.71 -8.34
C LEU A 217 7.02 -14.32 -7.70
N TYR A 218 6.20 -13.44 -8.29
CA TYR A 218 5.85 -12.15 -7.69
C TYR A 218 5.30 -12.34 -6.26
N MET A 219 4.35 -13.25 -6.07
CA MET A 219 3.78 -13.54 -4.75
C MET A 219 4.85 -14.00 -3.75
N ILE A 220 5.75 -14.89 -4.17
CA ILE A 220 6.86 -15.38 -3.33
C ILE A 220 7.78 -14.22 -2.93
N VAL A 221 8.13 -13.35 -3.88
CA VAL A 221 9.01 -12.19 -3.62
C VAL A 221 8.36 -11.22 -2.63
N VAL A 222 7.07 -10.92 -2.77
CA VAL A 222 6.35 -10.07 -1.80
C VAL A 222 6.34 -10.71 -0.41
N VAL A 223 5.99 -12.01 -0.30
CA VAL A 223 5.97 -12.69 1.00
C VAL A 223 7.36 -12.73 1.63
N LEU A 224 8.39 -13.01 0.84
CA LEU A 224 9.78 -12.98 1.29
C LEU A 224 10.16 -11.58 1.80
N ALA A 225 9.84 -10.52 1.06
CA ALA A 225 10.12 -9.14 1.45
C ALA A 225 9.40 -8.77 2.76
N LEU A 226 8.14 -9.19 2.93
CA LEU A 226 7.38 -9.00 4.17
C LEU A 226 8.04 -9.71 5.37
N LEU A 227 8.51 -10.95 5.18
CA LEU A 227 9.22 -11.71 6.22
C LEU A 227 10.57 -11.07 6.56
N VAL A 228 11.36 -10.69 5.56
CA VAL A 228 12.66 -10.02 5.74
C VAL A 228 12.45 -8.72 6.52
N HIS A 229 11.47 -7.91 6.14
CA HIS A 229 11.15 -6.66 6.83
C HIS A 229 10.72 -6.91 8.29
N ALA A 230 9.80 -7.85 8.52
CA ALA A 230 9.34 -8.17 9.88
C ALA A 230 10.50 -8.64 10.77
N ILE A 231 11.39 -9.50 10.28
CA ILE A 231 12.51 -10.04 11.05
C ILE A 231 13.58 -8.98 11.27
N ILE A 232 14.06 -8.34 10.20
CA ILE A 232 15.19 -7.42 10.25
C ILE A 232 14.77 -6.08 10.84
N THR A 233 13.70 -5.47 10.35
CA THR A 233 13.31 -4.13 10.77
C THR A 233 12.58 -4.15 12.12
N TYR A 234 11.51 -4.90 12.25
CA TYR A 234 10.78 -4.95 13.53
C TYR A 234 11.51 -5.78 14.58
N GLY A 235 11.96 -6.99 14.22
CA GLY A 235 12.74 -7.83 15.13
C GLY A 235 14.04 -7.15 15.57
N GLY A 236 14.76 -6.54 14.62
CA GLY A 236 15.97 -5.76 14.91
C GLY A 236 15.71 -4.55 15.80
N SER A 237 14.69 -3.75 15.52
CA SER A 237 14.34 -2.58 16.33
C SER A 237 13.88 -2.97 17.75
N ILE A 238 13.13 -4.06 17.90
CA ILE A 238 12.76 -4.61 19.23
C ILE A 238 13.99 -5.07 20.00
N ALA A 239 14.94 -5.76 19.35
CA ALA A 239 16.16 -6.21 20.00
C ALA A 239 17.09 -5.06 20.37
N LEU A 240 17.35 -4.15 19.44
CA LEU A 240 18.39 -3.12 19.59
C LEU A 240 17.91 -1.88 20.36
N ILE A 241 16.69 -1.41 20.09
CA ILE A 241 16.15 -0.17 20.65
C ILE A 241 15.35 -0.46 21.94
N ALA A 242 14.37 -1.36 21.85
CA ALA A 242 13.56 -1.73 23.02
C ALA A 242 14.34 -2.64 24.00
N LYS A 243 15.40 -3.33 23.55
CA LYS A 243 16.17 -4.32 24.30
C LYS A 243 15.30 -5.46 24.85
N ARG A 244 14.29 -5.86 24.07
CA ARG A 244 13.40 -7.00 24.33
C ARG A 244 13.67 -8.14 23.38
N ASN A 245 13.26 -9.37 23.75
CA ASN A 245 13.40 -10.53 22.89
C ASN A 245 12.36 -10.48 21.75
N PRO A 246 12.79 -10.47 20.45
CA PRO A 246 11.89 -10.44 19.30
C PRO A 246 10.92 -11.61 19.24
N LEU A 247 11.37 -12.82 19.58
CA LEU A 247 10.51 -14.02 19.55
C LEU A 247 9.35 -13.89 20.54
N THR A 248 9.61 -13.33 21.73
CA THR A 248 8.57 -13.06 22.74
C THR A 248 7.60 -11.99 22.24
N PHE A 249 8.10 -10.96 21.54
CA PHE A 249 7.28 -9.93 20.92
C PHE A 249 6.33 -10.54 19.86
N PHE A 250 6.85 -11.29 18.88
CA PHE A 250 6.02 -11.89 17.82
C PHE A 250 5.01 -12.90 18.39
N LYS A 251 5.43 -13.77 19.32
CA LYS A 251 4.51 -14.71 19.99
C LYS A 251 3.42 -14.00 20.76
N GLY A 252 3.76 -12.93 21.48
CA GLY A 252 2.81 -12.14 22.26
C GLY A 252 1.79 -11.41 21.38
N PHE A 253 2.21 -10.98 20.17
CA PHE A 253 1.37 -10.22 19.25
C PHE A 253 0.63 -11.09 18.22
N ALA A 254 0.97 -12.38 18.09
CA ALA A 254 0.36 -13.31 17.13
C ALA A 254 -1.19 -13.34 17.11
N PRO A 255 -1.92 -13.21 18.24
CA PRO A 255 -3.38 -13.15 18.21
C PRO A 255 -3.92 -11.98 17.38
N ALA A 256 -3.32 -10.80 17.49
CA ALA A 256 -3.71 -9.63 16.69
C ALA A 256 -3.34 -9.82 15.21
N MET A 257 -2.15 -10.39 14.92
CA MET A 257 -1.73 -10.71 13.54
C MET A 257 -2.73 -11.64 12.86
N GLY A 258 -3.26 -12.67 13.57
CA GLY A 258 -4.26 -13.57 13.03
C GLY A 258 -5.57 -12.89 12.67
N VAL A 259 -6.02 -11.91 13.47
CA VAL A 259 -7.22 -11.11 13.17
C VAL A 259 -6.96 -10.18 11.99
N ALA A 260 -5.82 -9.51 11.92
CA ALA A 260 -5.44 -8.67 10.79
C ALA A 260 -5.39 -9.45 9.48
N PHE A 261 -4.78 -10.63 9.51
CA PHE A 261 -4.76 -11.55 8.38
C PHE A 261 -6.17 -11.91 7.92
N SER A 262 -7.08 -12.18 8.84
CA SER A 262 -8.46 -12.58 8.51
C SER A 262 -9.30 -11.43 7.96
N THR A 263 -9.07 -10.20 8.45
CA THR A 263 -9.89 -9.03 8.11
C THR A 263 -9.34 -8.23 6.93
N SER A 264 -8.02 -8.29 6.71
CA SER A 264 -7.27 -7.37 5.82
C SER A 264 -7.55 -5.89 6.12
N SER A 265 -7.78 -5.56 7.39
CA SER A 265 -8.09 -4.19 7.82
C SER A 265 -7.39 -3.86 9.14
N SER A 266 -6.46 -2.92 9.09
CA SER A 266 -5.80 -2.39 10.29
C SER A 266 -6.82 -1.75 11.23
N ASN A 267 -7.77 -0.98 10.67
CA ASN A 267 -8.81 -0.30 11.46
C ASN A 267 -9.74 -1.29 12.16
N ALA A 268 -10.20 -2.34 11.47
CA ALA A 268 -11.04 -3.37 12.08
C ALA A 268 -10.29 -4.18 13.16
N THR A 269 -8.97 -4.28 13.05
CA THR A 269 -8.12 -5.02 14.00
C THR A 269 -7.71 -4.16 15.18
N LEU A 270 -7.81 -2.84 15.10
CA LEU A 270 -7.27 -1.89 16.08
C LEU A 270 -7.65 -2.20 17.54
N PRO A 271 -8.91 -2.49 17.91
CA PRO A 271 -9.26 -2.81 19.31
C PRO A 271 -8.51 -4.03 19.85
N ILE A 272 -8.33 -5.06 19.02
CA ILE A 272 -7.62 -6.30 19.38
C ILE A 272 -6.12 -6.05 19.42
N SER A 273 -5.60 -5.29 18.48
CA SER A 273 -4.20 -4.86 18.41
C SER A 273 -3.81 -4.14 19.71
N MET A 274 -4.59 -3.12 20.11
CA MET A 274 -4.37 -2.36 21.35
C MET A 274 -4.45 -3.25 22.60
N SER A 275 -5.51 -4.04 22.71
CA SER A 275 -5.69 -4.97 23.85
C SER A 275 -4.54 -5.98 23.96
N THR A 276 -4.07 -6.49 22.81
CA THR A 276 -2.95 -7.45 22.75
C THR A 276 -1.63 -6.78 23.16
N ALA A 277 -1.36 -5.57 22.68
CA ALA A 277 -0.18 -4.81 23.07
C ALA A 277 -0.15 -4.50 24.57
N GLN A 278 -1.28 -4.10 25.14
CA GLN A 278 -1.40 -3.79 26.56
C GLN A 278 -1.24 -5.06 27.43
N LYS A 279 -1.98 -6.12 27.12
CA LYS A 279 -2.03 -7.34 27.96
C LYS A 279 -0.77 -8.21 27.81
N ASN A 280 -0.35 -8.47 26.57
CA ASN A 280 0.71 -9.44 26.29
C ASN A 280 2.09 -8.77 26.20
N LEU A 281 2.17 -7.57 25.62
CA LEU A 281 3.45 -6.87 25.44
C LEU A 281 3.73 -5.86 26.56
N LYS A 282 2.75 -5.64 27.47
CA LYS A 282 2.87 -4.73 28.62
C LYS A 282 3.12 -3.27 28.21
N VAL A 283 2.56 -2.85 27.10
CA VAL A 283 2.58 -1.45 26.67
C VAL A 283 1.56 -0.66 27.51
N PRO A 284 1.94 0.48 28.11
CA PRO A 284 1.01 1.34 28.83
C PRO A 284 -0.16 1.79 27.94
N GLU A 285 -1.36 1.85 28.49
CA GLU A 285 -2.56 2.25 27.77
C GLU A 285 -2.42 3.64 27.14
N SER A 286 -1.82 4.59 27.83
CA SER A 286 -1.57 5.95 27.34
C SER A 286 -0.71 6.00 26.07
N ILE A 287 0.21 5.05 25.88
CA ILE A 287 1.06 4.94 24.70
C ILE A 287 0.33 4.15 23.61
N SER A 288 -0.25 3.01 23.98
CA SER A 288 -0.98 2.14 23.06
C SER A 288 -2.13 2.89 22.37
N SER A 289 -2.93 3.65 23.15
CA SER A 289 -4.08 4.42 22.65
C SER A 289 -3.71 5.62 21.77
N PHE A 290 -2.43 6.01 21.73
CA PHE A 290 -1.94 7.04 20.83
C PHE A 290 -1.21 6.46 19.63
N VAL A 291 -0.25 5.55 19.85
CA VAL A 291 0.65 5.05 18.80
C VAL A 291 -0.07 4.14 17.80
N GLN A 292 -0.89 3.20 18.27
CA GLN A 292 -1.49 2.21 17.39
C GLN A 292 -2.60 2.77 16.48
N PRO A 293 -3.53 3.65 16.94
CA PRO A 293 -4.46 4.33 16.03
C PRO A 293 -3.75 5.20 15.00
N LEU A 294 -2.66 5.88 15.39
CA LEU A 294 -1.85 6.67 14.49
C LEU A 294 -1.16 5.77 13.44
N GLY A 295 -0.61 4.62 13.88
CA GLY A 295 0.01 3.64 13.01
C GLY A 295 -0.97 3.06 11.99
N ALA A 296 -2.19 2.74 12.40
CA ALA A 296 -3.23 2.22 11.51
C ALA A 296 -3.55 3.14 10.31
N THR A 297 -3.13 4.41 10.36
CA THR A 297 -3.31 5.41 9.28
C THR A 297 -2.00 5.90 8.65
N ILE A 298 -0.85 5.70 9.28
CA ILE A 298 0.44 6.21 8.78
C ILE A 298 1.41 5.09 8.45
N ASN A 299 1.36 3.98 9.17
CA ASN A 299 2.32 2.88 9.03
C ASN A 299 1.80 1.80 8.10
N MET A 300 2.12 1.90 6.82
CA MET A 300 1.70 0.96 5.78
C MET A 300 2.89 0.22 5.15
N ASP A 301 3.82 -0.28 5.99
CA ASP A 301 5.08 -0.91 5.57
C ASP A 301 4.85 -2.10 4.64
N GLY A 302 3.88 -2.97 4.95
CA GLY A 302 3.54 -4.10 4.08
C GLY A 302 2.98 -3.66 2.73
N THR A 303 2.20 -2.56 2.71
CA THR A 303 1.69 -1.97 1.47
C THR A 303 2.83 -1.34 0.66
N ALA A 304 3.76 -0.64 1.31
CA ALA A 304 4.95 -0.07 0.66
C ALA A 304 5.84 -1.16 0.03
N ILE A 305 6.02 -2.30 0.71
CA ILE A 305 6.73 -3.47 0.15
C ILE A 305 6.06 -3.93 -1.14
N MET A 306 4.75 -4.12 -1.12
CA MET A 306 3.99 -4.53 -2.32
C MET A 306 4.15 -3.51 -3.44
N GLN A 307 4.06 -2.22 -3.14
CA GLN A 307 4.24 -1.16 -4.13
C GLN A 307 5.63 -1.21 -4.76
N GLY A 308 6.68 -1.40 -3.96
CA GLY A 308 8.05 -1.55 -4.45
C GLY A 308 8.22 -2.78 -5.35
N VAL A 309 7.74 -3.94 -4.89
CA VAL A 309 7.86 -5.19 -5.68
C VAL A 309 7.02 -5.10 -6.96
N ALA A 310 5.78 -4.57 -6.88
CA ALA A 310 4.91 -4.43 -8.03
C ALA A 310 5.45 -3.45 -9.07
N THR A 311 6.05 -2.34 -8.62
CA THR A 311 6.65 -1.36 -9.53
C THR A 311 7.78 -1.98 -10.36
N ILE A 312 8.70 -2.71 -9.73
CA ILE A 312 9.78 -3.42 -10.42
C ILE A 312 9.22 -4.53 -11.32
N PHE A 313 8.25 -5.31 -10.82
CA PHE A 313 7.59 -6.35 -11.60
C PHE A 313 6.96 -5.80 -12.88
N ILE A 314 6.18 -4.73 -12.76
CA ILE A 314 5.52 -4.10 -13.90
C ILE A 314 6.54 -3.47 -14.85
N ALA A 315 7.57 -2.80 -14.34
CA ALA A 315 8.66 -2.27 -15.15
C ALA A 315 9.34 -3.37 -15.99
N GLN A 316 9.63 -4.52 -15.38
CA GLN A 316 10.20 -5.68 -16.07
C GLN A 316 9.27 -6.25 -17.14
N VAL A 317 7.98 -6.41 -16.83
CA VAL A 317 6.97 -6.91 -17.78
C VAL A 317 6.87 -6.02 -19.02
N PHE A 318 6.95 -4.70 -18.82
CA PHE A 318 6.89 -3.72 -19.92
C PHE A 318 8.26 -3.36 -20.51
N ASN A 319 9.33 -4.08 -20.10
CA ASN A 319 10.72 -3.84 -20.53
C ASN A 319 11.17 -2.38 -20.32
N VAL A 320 10.77 -1.80 -19.18
CA VAL A 320 11.13 -0.43 -18.79
C VAL A 320 12.24 -0.48 -17.74
N ASP A 321 13.38 0.10 -18.06
CA ASP A 321 14.47 0.26 -17.09
C ASP A 321 14.23 1.51 -16.25
N LEU A 322 14.02 1.33 -14.95
CA LEU A 322 13.84 2.44 -14.02
C LEU A 322 15.19 3.06 -13.64
N SER A 323 15.34 4.34 -13.92
CA SER A 323 16.47 5.12 -13.48
C SER A 323 16.48 5.28 -11.95
N LEU A 324 17.67 5.63 -11.40
CA LEU A 324 17.79 5.92 -9.96
C LEU A 324 16.81 7.03 -9.52
N THR A 325 16.59 8.04 -10.35
CA THR A 325 15.63 9.11 -10.08
C THR A 325 14.22 8.58 -9.94
N GLN A 326 13.78 7.69 -10.84
CA GLN A 326 12.46 7.05 -10.75
C GLN A 326 12.34 6.18 -9.51
N LEU A 327 13.38 5.41 -9.16
CA LEU A 327 13.40 4.62 -7.91
C LEU A 327 13.28 5.50 -6.67
N ILE A 328 13.96 6.64 -6.62
CA ILE A 328 13.82 7.62 -5.54
C ILE A 328 12.40 8.19 -5.52
N THR A 329 11.81 8.50 -6.67
CA THR A 329 10.43 8.98 -6.78
C THR A 329 9.45 7.94 -6.26
N VAL A 330 9.63 6.65 -6.58
CA VAL A 330 8.84 5.54 -6.04
C VAL A 330 8.92 5.51 -4.51
N VAL A 331 10.13 5.61 -3.94
CA VAL A 331 10.32 5.63 -2.48
C VAL A 331 9.62 6.82 -1.85
N LEU A 332 9.82 8.01 -2.37
CA LEU A 332 9.20 9.25 -1.85
C LEU A 332 7.68 9.18 -1.94
N THR A 333 7.14 8.78 -3.09
CA THR A 333 5.69 8.68 -3.31
C THR A 333 5.07 7.67 -2.37
N ALA A 334 5.65 6.47 -2.22
CA ALA A 334 5.12 5.43 -1.35
C ALA A 334 5.19 5.81 0.14
N VAL A 335 6.29 6.43 0.58
CA VAL A 335 6.44 6.91 1.98
C VAL A 335 5.44 8.02 2.27
N LEU A 336 5.27 8.99 1.37
CA LEU A 336 4.30 10.07 1.56
C LEU A 336 2.86 9.54 1.49
N ALA A 337 2.60 8.58 0.60
CA ALA A 337 1.30 7.93 0.48
C ALA A 337 0.92 7.11 1.72
N SER A 338 1.90 6.54 2.43
CA SER A 338 1.63 5.80 3.67
C SER A 338 0.99 6.70 4.72
N VAL A 339 1.29 8.01 4.69
CA VAL A 339 0.67 8.99 5.60
C VAL A 339 -0.78 9.25 5.20
N GLY A 340 -1.72 8.74 5.96
CA GLY A 340 -3.15 8.92 5.71
C GLY A 340 -3.80 7.85 4.83
N THR A 341 -3.07 6.81 4.43
CA THR A 341 -3.69 5.67 3.77
C THR A 341 -4.65 4.96 4.71
N ALA A 342 -5.92 4.84 4.30
CA ALA A 342 -6.92 4.17 5.13
C ALA A 342 -6.60 2.68 5.30
N GLY A 343 -6.62 2.19 6.55
CA GLY A 343 -6.36 0.79 6.89
C GLY A 343 -7.53 -0.15 6.59
N VAL A 344 -8.01 -0.16 5.33
CA VAL A 344 -9.12 -0.97 4.85
C VAL A 344 -8.74 -1.76 3.59
N PRO A 345 -9.42 -2.90 3.34
CA PRO A 345 -9.11 -3.76 2.21
C PRO A 345 -9.19 -3.04 0.85
N GLY A 346 -8.21 -3.30 -0.02
CA GLY A 346 -8.21 -2.87 -1.43
C GLY A 346 -7.61 -1.48 -1.69
N VAL A 347 -7.36 -0.66 -0.67
CA VAL A 347 -6.75 0.67 -0.86
C VAL A 347 -5.31 0.55 -1.37
N GLY A 348 -4.61 -0.54 -1.04
CA GLY A 348 -3.25 -0.78 -1.51
C GLY A 348 -3.09 -0.74 -3.03
N LEU A 349 -4.06 -1.27 -3.79
CA LEU A 349 -4.05 -1.23 -5.26
C LEU A 349 -4.26 0.18 -5.81
N ILE A 350 -5.11 0.98 -5.17
CA ILE A 350 -5.32 2.39 -5.53
C ILE A 350 -4.02 3.18 -5.32
N MET A 351 -3.36 2.93 -4.19
CA MET A 351 -2.08 3.56 -3.90
C MET A 351 -0.95 3.06 -4.81
N LEU A 352 -1.00 1.80 -5.27
CA LEU A 352 -0.07 1.30 -6.28
C LEU A 352 -0.24 2.04 -7.62
N ALA A 353 -1.48 2.24 -8.08
CA ALA A 353 -1.73 3.02 -9.30
C ALA A 353 -1.11 4.44 -9.20
N MET A 354 -1.20 5.05 -8.03
CA MET A 354 -0.54 6.34 -7.76
C MET A 354 0.99 6.26 -7.89
N VAL A 355 1.62 5.22 -7.33
CA VAL A 355 3.08 5.03 -7.42
C VAL A 355 3.50 4.80 -8.86
N LEU A 356 2.80 3.97 -9.61
CA LEU A 356 3.07 3.73 -11.04
C LEU A 356 2.96 5.01 -11.86
N ASN A 357 1.89 5.79 -11.67
CA ASN A 357 1.72 7.08 -12.34
C ASN A 357 2.86 8.07 -12.03
N SER A 358 3.43 8.03 -10.82
CA SER A 358 4.51 8.94 -10.42
C SER A 358 5.81 8.71 -11.19
N VAL A 359 5.96 7.55 -11.84
CA VAL A 359 7.12 7.17 -12.65
C VAL A 359 6.74 6.80 -14.08
N ASN A 360 5.54 7.20 -14.51
CA ASN A 360 4.98 6.97 -15.85
C ASN A 360 4.93 5.48 -16.26
N LEU A 361 4.73 4.56 -15.31
CA LEU A 361 4.51 3.15 -15.62
C LEU A 361 3.03 2.89 -15.91
N PRO A 362 2.71 1.96 -16.83
CA PRO A 362 1.34 1.63 -17.19
C PRO A 362 0.59 0.99 -16.01
N VAL A 363 -0.51 1.60 -15.61
CA VAL A 363 -1.38 1.09 -14.54
C VAL A 363 -2.09 -0.21 -14.92
N GLU A 364 -2.17 -0.50 -16.20
CA GLU A 364 -2.68 -1.75 -16.76
C GLU A 364 -1.91 -2.98 -16.23
N GLY A 365 -0.64 -2.80 -15.87
CA GLY A 365 0.18 -3.83 -15.23
C GLY A 365 -0.40 -4.35 -13.89
N ILE A 366 -1.26 -3.56 -13.22
CA ILE A 366 -1.99 -4.00 -12.03
C ILE A 366 -2.87 -5.21 -12.36
N ALA A 367 -3.34 -5.33 -13.59
CA ALA A 367 -4.13 -6.46 -14.06
C ALA A 367 -3.48 -7.82 -13.77
N LEU A 368 -2.17 -7.89 -13.86
CA LEU A 368 -1.40 -9.13 -13.66
C LEU A 368 -1.33 -9.57 -12.20
N ILE A 369 -1.43 -8.64 -11.26
CA ILE A 369 -1.23 -8.93 -9.83
C ILE A 369 -2.52 -8.87 -9.01
N ILE A 370 -3.57 -8.23 -9.54
CA ILE A 370 -4.82 -8.00 -8.79
C ILE A 370 -5.48 -9.30 -8.32
N GLY A 371 -5.37 -10.36 -9.11
CA GLY A 371 -5.94 -11.66 -8.76
C GLY A 371 -5.37 -12.25 -7.48
N ILE A 372 -4.08 -12.09 -7.24
CA ILE A 372 -3.39 -12.62 -6.07
C ILE A 372 -3.27 -11.59 -4.95
N ASP A 373 -3.58 -10.31 -5.23
CA ASP A 373 -3.44 -9.22 -4.27
C ASP A 373 -4.24 -9.45 -2.99
N ARG A 374 -5.40 -10.10 -3.07
CA ARG A 374 -6.21 -10.37 -1.87
C ARG A 374 -5.51 -11.23 -0.83
N LEU A 375 -4.75 -12.24 -1.24
CA LEU A 375 -3.95 -13.08 -0.34
C LEU A 375 -2.78 -12.29 0.24
N LEU A 376 -2.17 -11.45 -0.60
CA LEU A 376 -1.08 -10.58 -0.18
C LEU A 376 -1.57 -9.50 0.78
N ASP A 377 -2.76 -8.93 0.56
CA ASP A 377 -3.38 -7.92 1.43
C ASP A 377 -3.60 -8.44 2.86
N MET A 378 -4.01 -9.71 3.01
CA MET A 378 -4.11 -10.38 4.32
C MET A 378 -2.75 -10.40 5.04
N THR A 379 -1.68 -10.76 4.32
CA THR A 379 -0.32 -10.84 4.87
C THR A 379 0.26 -9.46 5.16
N ARG A 380 0.08 -8.51 4.24
CA ARG A 380 0.51 -7.11 4.40
C ARG A 380 -0.12 -6.46 5.64
N THR A 381 -1.41 -6.65 5.83
CA THR A 381 -2.13 -6.09 6.98
C THR A 381 -1.59 -6.62 8.30
N ALA A 382 -1.27 -7.92 8.37
CA ALA A 382 -0.63 -8.48 9.56
C ALA A 382 0.75 -7.84 9.85
N VAL A 383 1.52 -7.53 8.81
CA VAL A 383 2.82 -6.84 8.93
C VAL A 383 2.62 -5.38 9.35
N ASN A 384 1.66 -4.65 8.77
CA ASN A 384 1.38 -3.26 9.11
C ASN A 384 1.11 -3.10 10.60
N ILE A 385 0.13 -3.83 11.14
CA ILE A 385 -0.20 -3.73 12.59
C ILE A 385 0.92 -4.22 13.51
N THR A 386 1.80 -5.10 13.01
CA THR A 386 2.98 -5.55 13.76
C THR A 386 3.97 -4.40 13.92
N GLY A 387 4.14 -3.57 12.90
CA GLY A 387 4.91 -2.33 12.96
C GLY A 387 4.34 -1.33 13.97
N ASP A 388 3.00 -1.18 14.01
CA ASP A 388 2.33 -0.33 15.00
C ASP A 388 2.65 -0.77 16.43
N ALA A 389 2.58 -2.07 16.69
CA ALA A 389 2.89 -2.64 17.99
C ALA A 389 4.38 -2.55 18.32
N ALA A 390 5.27 -2.73 17.34
CA ALA A 390 6.72 -2.57 17.53
C ALA A 390 7.06 -1.13 17.93
N CYS A 391 6.49 -0.15 17.23
CA CYS A 391 6.60 1.26 17.59
C CYS A 391 6.10 1.54 19.02
N ALA A 392 4.92 1.03 19.39
CA ALA A 392 4.35 1.22 20.71
C ALA A 392 5.26 0.65 21.81
N VAL A 393 5.85 -0.53 21.61
CA VAL A 393 6.83 -1.13 22.55
C VAL A 393 8.09 -0.28 22.65
N ILE A 394 8.64 0.18 21.51
CA ILE A 394 9.86 1.01 21.49
C ILE A 394 9.63 2.34 22.18
N VAL A 395 8.51 3.00 21.91
CA VAL A 395 8.15 4.25 22.57
C VAL A 395 7.99 4.05 24.07
N ALA A 396 7.28 2.99 24.50
CA ALA A 396 7.11 2.67 25.92
C ALA A 396 8.46 2.49 26.64
N GLU A 397 9.36 1.67 26.09
CA GLU A 397 10.67 1.41 26.68
C GLU A 397 11.56 2.64 26.72
N THR A 398 11.53 3.45 25.66
CA THR A 398 12.36 4.66 25.60
C THR A 398 11.84 5.80 26.48
N GLU A 399 10.53 5.85 26.78
CA GLU A 399 9.96 6.80 27.74
C GLU A 399 10.22 6.35 29.18
N ALA A 400 10.02 5.06 29.52
CA ALA A 400 10.32 4.54 30.87
C ALA A 400 11.78 4.77 31.29
N LYS A 401 12.75 4.56 30.37
CA LYS A 401 14.17 4.85 30.65
C LYS A 401 14.43 6.32 30.96
N LYS A 402 13.73 7.25 30.29
CA LYS A 402 13.89 8.68 30.56
C LYS A 402 13.28 9.12 31.89
N GLU A 403 12.18 8.50 32.31
CA GLU A 403 11.57 8.75 33.61
C GLU A 403 12.46 8.24 34.72
N ALA A 404 13.03 7.04 34.57
CA ALA A 404 13.98 6.47 35.54
C ALA A 404 15.30 7.28 35.70
N VAL A 405 15.73 8.02 34.65
CA VAL A 405 16.93 8.89 34.74
C VAL A 405 16.61 10.25 35.40
N LYS A 406 15.31 10.64 35.43
CA LYS A 406 14.88 11.90 36.07
C LYS A 406 14.47 11.76 37.53
N ALA A 407 14.19 10.54 37.97
CA ALA A 407 13.91 10.18 39.36
C ALA A 407 15.22 9.86 40.10
#